data_51d2b8ace6ed974c0df571bd0002b2f2
#
_entry.id   51d2b8ace6ed974c0df571bd0002b2f2
#
_cell.length_a   1.000
_cell.length_b   1.000
_cell.length_c   1.000
_cell.angle_alpha   90.00
_cell.angle_beta   90.00
_cell.angle_gamma   90.00
#
_symmetry.space_group_name_H-M   'P 1'
#
loop_
_entity.id
_entity.type
_entity.pdbx_description
1 polymer ?
#
loop_
_entity_poly.entity_id
_entity_poly.type
_entity_poly.pdbx_seq_one_letter_code
_entity_poly.pdbx_strand_id
1 'polypeptide(L)'
;MEASAAVSARVVLPGHADTPARVDVDEVPFRARVLRAVVMAGVWGTISTAMFFVTVFDPFMTSMPVLVGAVTVWRNWKGRFRVRSFQGRCPRCGTEIRVKPNSRVGVPHPLVCYSCHHEPQLVLRAA
;
A
#
# COMPACT_ATOMS: atom_id res chain seq x y z
N MET A 1 -2.20 -10.29 -20.64
CA MET A 1 -1.41 -11.30 -19.90
C MET A 1 -0.52 -10.54 -18.93
N GLU A 2 -0.95 -10.43 -17.68
CA GLU A 2 -0.14 -9.83 -16.62
C GLU A 2 0.83 -10.91 -16.16
N ALA A 3 2.12 -10.65 -16.34
CA ALA A 3 3.16 -11.55 -15.86
C ALA A 3 3.19 -11.50 -14.34
N SER A 4 2.56 -12.48 -13.71
CA SER A 4 2.72 -12.72 -12.27
C SER A 4 4.15 -13.23 -12.06
N ALA A 5 5.01 -12.40 -11.54
CA ALA A 5 6.37 -12.78 -11.21
C ALA A 5 6.44 -13.16 -9.74
N ALA A 6 6.78 -14.40 -9.46
CA ALA A 6 7.16 -14.81 -8.12
C ALA A 6 8.50 -14.15 -7.78
N VAL A 7 8.47 -13.16 -6.91
CA VAL A 7 9.68 -12.43 -6.49
C VAL A 7 10.17 -13.00 -5.18
N SER A 8 11.47 -13.29 -5.12
CA SER A 8 12.12 -13.65 -3.86
C SER A 8 12.15 -12.44 -2.93
N ALA A 9 11.57 -12.59 -1.77
CA ALA A 9 11.51 -11.56 -0.75
C ALA A 9 12.21 -12.05 0.53
N ARG A 10 12.50 -11.13 1.43
CA ARG A 10 13.00 -11.43 2.77
C ARG A 10 12.14 -10.74 3.80
N VAL A 11 11.91 -11.43 4.89
CA VAL A 11 11.31 -10.84 6.09
C VAL A 11 12.44 -10.52 7.04
N VAL A 12 12.60 -9.23 7.32
CA VAL A 12 13.70 -8.68 8.12
C VAL A 12 13.14 -8.20 9.46
N LEU A 13 13.78 -8.62 10.54
CA LEU A 13 13.51 -8.10 11.88
C LEU A 13 14.86 -7.72 12.50
N PRO A 14 15.04 -6.47 12.95
CA PRO A 14 16.29 -6.04 13.58
C PRO A 14 16.68 -6.95 14.74
N GLY A 15 17.93 -7.43 14.73
CA GLY A 15 18.46 -8.35 15.75
C GLY A 15 18.18 -9.84 15.54
N HIS A 16 17.55 -10.23 14.42
CA HIS A 16 17.28 -11.62 14.06
C HIS A 16 17.75 -11.92 12.64
N ALA A 17 18.00 -13.20 12.36
CA ALA A 17 18.38 -13.63 11.02
C ALA A 17 17.19 -13.49 10.06
N ASP A 18 17.43 -12.99 8.85
CA ASP A 18 16.42 -12.82 7.82
C ASP A 18 15.82 -14.17 7.42
N THR A 19 14.50 -14.22 7.27
CA THR A 19 13.83 -15.41 6.75
C THR A 19 13.45 -15.22 5.28
N PRO A 20 13.65 -16.26 4.44
CA PRO A 20 13.22 -16.19 3.05
C PRO A 20 11.69 -16.20 2.98
N ALA A 21 11.15 -15.39 2.08
CA ALA A 21 9.73 -15.34 1.79
C ALA A 21 9.50 -15.40 0.28
N ARG A 22 8.35 -15.95 -0.12
CA ARG A 22 7.88 -15.94 -1.50
C ARG A 22 6.68 -15.03 -1.59
N VAL A 23 6.72 -14.12 -2.54
CA VAL A 23 5.65 -13.16 -2.76
C VAL A 23 5.31 -13.15 -4.24
N ASP A 24 4.05 -13.43 -4.56
CA ASP A 24 3.53 -13.18 -5.89
C ASP A 24 3.00 -11.76 -5.92
N VAL A 25 3.67 -10.92 -6.69
CA VAL A 25 3.30 -9.51 -6.86
C VAL A 25 2.96 -9.23 -8.32
N ASP A 26 1.87 -8.51 -8.49
CA ASP A 26 1.55 -7.89 -9.77
C ASP A 26 1.99 -6.43 -9.72
N GLU A 27 2.81 -6.03 -10.65
CA GLU A 27 3.16 -4.64 -10.81
C GLU A 27 2.01 -3.89 -11.49
N VAL A 28 1.47 -2.88 -10.81
CA VAL A 28 0.41 -2.05 -11.38
C VAL A 28 1.01 -1.14 -12.45
N PRO A 29 0.59 -1.27 -13.72
CA PRO A 29 1.18 -0.50 -14.82
C PRO A 29 0.99 1.00 -14.58
N PHE A 30 1.97 1.78 -15.00
CA PHE A 30 2.00 3.22 -14.80
C PHE A 30 0.71 3.91 -15.27
N ARG A 31 0.20 3.51 -16.45
CA ARG A 31 -1.05 4.04 -17.02
C ARG A 31 -2.25 3.85 -16.10
N ALA A 32 -2.39 2.68 -15.48
CA ALA A 32 -3.49 2.41 -14.55
C ALA A 32 -3.36 3.22 -13.26
N ARG A 33 -2.14 3.50 -12.79
CA ARG A 33 -1.89 4.37 -11.64
C ARG A 33 -2.26 5.81 -11.94
N VAL A 34 -1.82 6.32 -13.10
CA VAL A 34 -2.16 7.68 -13.55
C VAL A 34 -3.66 7.83 -13.70
N LEU A 35 -4.32 6.89 -14.41
CA LEU A 35 -5.76 6.96 -14.62
C LEU A 35 -6.52 7.00 -13.29
N ARG A 36 -6.13 6.16 -12.32
CA ARG A 36 -6.76 6.18 -10.99
C ARG A 36 -6.50 7.46 -10.23
N ALA A 37 -5.28 7.99 -10.29
CA ALA A 37 -4.96 9.26 -9.64
C ALA A 37 -5.80 10.40 -10.23
N VAL A 38 -5.95 10.44 -11.54
CA VAL A 38 -6.78 11.43 -12.25
C VAL A 38 -8.25 11.29 -11.88
N VAL A 39 -8.79 10.08 -11.89
CA VAL A 39 -10.19 9.82 -11.49
C VAL A 39 -10.43 10.23 -10.04
N MET A 40 -9.55 9.84 -9.12
CA MET A 40 -9.67 10.23 -7.71
C MET A 40 -9.54 11.73 -7.51
N ALA A 41 -8.60 12.38 -8.19
CA ALA A 41 -8.46 13.84 -8.15
C ALA A 41 -9.70 14.53 -8.72
N GLY A 42 -10.29 14.00 -9.79
CA GLY A 42 -11.55 14.50 -10.36
C GLY A 42 -12.71 14.40 -9.38
N VAL A 43 -12.89 13.24 -8.74
CA VAL A 43 -13.96 13.02 -7.73
C VAL A 43 -13.79 13.99 -6.56
N TRP A 44 -12.60 14.07 -5.98
CA TRP A 44 -12.35 14.98 -4.86
C TRP A 44 -12.42 16.46 -5.27
N GLY A 45 -11.97 16.78 -6.47
CA GLY A 45 -12.11 18.13 -7.04
C GLY A 45 -13.58 18.55 -7.19
N THR A 46 -14.43 17.64 -7.68
CA THR A 46 -15.88 17.90 -7.82
C THR A 46 -16.54 18.10 -6.45
N ILE A 47 -16.20 17.24 -5.46
CA ILE A 47 -16.71 17.38 -4.10
C ILE A 47 -16.28 18.71 -3.48
N SER A 48 -15.00 19.08 -3.62
CA SER A 48 -14.47 20.33 -3.09
C SER A 48 -15.13 21.56 -3.73
N THR A 49 -15.37 21.50 -5.04
CA THR A 49 -16.06 22.58 -5.77
C THR A 49 -17.52 22.70 -5.32
N ALA A 50 -18.22 21.58 -5.18
CA ALA A 50 -19.59 21.58 -4.68
C ALA A 50 -19.69 22.14 -3.25
N MET A 51 -18.76 21.71 -2.36
CA MET A 51 -18.70 22.25 -1.00
C MET A 51 -18.39 23.76 -0.98
N PHE A 52 -17.53 24.24 -1.86
CA PHE A 52 -17.25 25.67 -1.98
C PHE A 52 -18.51 26.48 -2.29
N PHE A 53 -19.36 26.01 -3.17
CA PHE A 53 -20.63 26.72 -3.50
C PHE A 53 -21.67 26.64 -2.37
N VAL A 54 -21.68 25.57 -1.58
CA VAL A 54 -22.62 25.40 -0.48
C VAL A 54 -22.20 26.18 0.77
N THR A 55 -20.88 26.27 1.02
CA THR A 55 -20.30 26.85 2.24
C THR A 55 -19.44 28.08 1.96
N VAL A 56 -19.99 29.04 1.22
CA VAL A 56 -19.28 30.27 0.78
C VAL A 56 -18.62 31.05 1.93
N PHE A 57 -19.05 30.83 3.16
CA PHE A 57 -18.57 31.57 4.33
C PHE A 57 -17.72 30.79 5.32
N ASP A 58 -17.47 29.47 5.09
CA ASP A 58 -16.66 28.66 6.00
C ASP A 58 -15.44 28.06 5.31
N PRO A 59 -14.25 28.72 5.43
CA PRO A 59 -13.02 28.23 4.81
C PRO A 59 -12.55 26.88 5.38
N PHE A 60 -12.98 26.53 6.58
CA PHE A 60 -12.60 25.28 7.22
C PHE A 60 -13.27 24.07 6.55
N MET A 61 -14.57 24.16 6.26
CA MET A 61 -15.32 23.11 5.57
C MET A 61 -14.85 22.88 4.14
N THR A 62 -14.31 23.89 3.48
CA THR A 62 -13.78 23.78 2.11
C THR A 62 -12.38 23.13 2.09
N SER A 63 -11.56 23.39 3.09
CA SER A 63 -10.17 22.87 3.14
C SER A 63 -10.10 21.37 3.47
N MET A 64 -11.03 20.85 4.26
CA MET A 64 -11.05 19.44 4.67
C MET A 64 -11.11 18.43 3.50
N PRO A 65 -12.04 18.55 2.54
CA PRO A 65 -12.09 17.65 1.38
C PRO A 65 -10.82 17.69 0.55
N VAL A 66 -10.18 18.85 0.42
CA VAL A 66 -8.92 19.00 -0.33
C VAL A 66 -7.80 18.24 0.35
N LEU A 67 -7.66 18.35 1.67
CA LEU A 67 -6.65 17.62 2.44
C LEU A 67 -6.88 16.10 2.37
N VAL A 68 -8.10 15.65 2.60
CA VAL A 68 -8.45 14.22 2.52
C VAL A 68 -8.20 13.69 1.10
N GLY A 69 -8.57 14.45 0.09
CA GLY A 69 -8.31 14.11 -1.32
C GLY A 69 -6.82 14.00 -1.62
N ALA A 70 -6.02 14.96 -1.20
CA ALA A 70 -4.57 14.96 -1.39
C ALA A 70 -3.91 13.73 -0.73
N VAL A 71 -4.26 13.43 0.52
CA VAL A 71 -3.75 12.26 1.25
C VAL A 71 -4.16 10.96 0.55
N THR A 72 -5.40 10.86 0.08
CA THR A 72 -5.92 9.67 -0.60
C THR A 72 -5.21 9.42 -1.92
N VAL A 73 -5.02 10.47 -2.73
CA VAL A 73 -4.27 10.40 -4.00
C VAL A 73 -2.82 10.00 -3.74
N TRP A 74 -2.18 10.60 -2.74
CA TRP A 74 -0.81 10.29 -2.36
C TRP A 74 -0.62 8.83 -1.93
N ARG A 75 -1.51 8.32 -1.09
CA ARG A 75 -1.48 6.91 -0.66
C ARG A 75 -1.69 5.94 -1.82
N ASN A 76 -2.62 6.25 -2.72
CA ASN A 76 -2.85 5.45 -3.92
C ASN A 76 -1.65 5.46 -4.88
N TRP A 77 -0.94 6.58 -4.95
CA TRP A 77 0.25 6.70 -5.81
C TRP A 77 1.42 5.85 -5.31
N LYS A 78 1.62 5.76 -3.99
CA LYS A 78 2.69 4.97 -3.38
C LYS A 78 2.51 3.45 -3.53
N GLY A 79 1.30 2.95 -3.65
CA GLY A 79 1.00 1.52 -3.79
C GLY A 79 1.36 0.98 -5.18
N ARG A 80 2.63 0.61 -5.39
CA ARG A 80 3.14 0.12 -6.69
C ARG A 80 2.83 -1.35 -6.95
N PHE A 81 2.78 -2.16 -5.90
CA PHE A 81 2.67 -3.60 -5.99
C PHE A 81 1.34 -4.09 -5.39
N ARG A 82 0.74 -5.06 -6.05
CA ARG A 82 -0.43 -5.77 -5.53
C ARG A 82 -0.01 -7.19 -5.17
N VAL A 83 -0.15 -7.55 -3.90
CA VAL A 83 0.19 -8.90 -3.42
C VAL A 83 -0.96 -9.85 -3.75
N ARG A 84 -0.68 -10.89 -4.54
CA ARG A 84 -1.63 -11.99 -4.77
C ARG A 84 -1.53 -13.04 -3.69
N SER A 85 -0.32 -13.50 -3.43
CA SER A 85 -0.04 -14.46 -2.38
C SER A 85 1.24 -14.11 -1.65
N PHE A 86 1.27 -14.40 -0.37
CA PHE A 86 2.43 -14.23 0.48
C PHE A 86 2.65 -15.49 1.30
N GLN A 87 3.86 -15.99 1.29
CA GLN A 87 4.32 -17.11 2.11
C GLN A 87 5.63 -16.72 2.78
N GLY A 88 5.57 -16.43 4.05
CA GLY A 88 6.74 -16.07 4.83
C GLY A 88 6.55 -16.39 6.30
N ARG A 89 7.66 -16.59 7.00
CA ARG A 89 7.67 -16.91 8.44
C ARG A 89 8.30 -15.78 9.22
N CYS A 90 7.82 -15.58 10.44
CA CYS A 90 8.39 -14.60 11.35
C CYS A 90 9.83 -15.02 11.74
N PRO A 91 10.82 -14.12 11.66
CA PRO A 91 12.20 -14.42 12.04
C PRO A 91 12.37 -14.80 13.51
N ARG A 92 11.47 -14.36 14.38
CA ARG A 92 11.56 -14.59 15.81
C ARG A 92 10.87 -15.87 16.27
N CYS A 93 9.59 -16.05 15.92
CA CYS A 93 8.78 -17.17 16.43
C CYS A 93 8.54 -18.28 15.40
N GLY A 94 8.94 -18.10 14.13
CA GLY A 94 8.75 -19.08 13.07
C GLY A 94 7.30 -19.24 12.60
N THR A 95 6.35 -18.51 13.16
CA THR A 95 4.94 -18.57 12.79
C THR A 95 4.73 -17.98 11.39
N GLU A 96 3.85 -18.60 10.62
CA GLU A 96 3.49 -18.11 9.30
C GLU A 96 2.76 -16.75 9.40
N ILE A 97 3.26 -15.77 8.67
CA ILE A 97 2.65 -14.45 8.60
C ILE A 97 1.65 -14.43 7.44
N ARG A 98 0.44 -13.97 7.71
CA ARG A 98 -0.60 -13.82 6.69
C ARG A 98 -0.73 -12.37 6.26
N VAL A 99 -0.63 -12.15 4.96
CA VAL A 99 -0.92 -10.85 4.33
C VAL A 99 -2.25 -10.96 3.61
N LYS A 100 -3.09 -9.95 3.75
CA LYS A 100 -4.38 -9.91 3.07
C LYS A 100 -4.16 -9.98 1.55
N PRO A 101 -4.75 -10.97 0.86
CA PRO A 101 -4.63 -11.06 -0.59
C PRO A 101 -5.20 -9.80 -1.23
N ASN A 102 -4.65 -9.45 -2.39
CA ASN A 102 -5.06 -8.28 -3.17
C ASN A 102 -4.79 -6.92 -2.48
N SER A 103 -3.99 -6.90 -1.42
CA SER A 103 -3.54 -5.67 -0.77
C SER A 103 -2.47 -4.97 -1.60
N ARG A 104 -2.49 -3.64 -1.57
CA ARG A 104 -1.43 -2.83 -2.18
C ARG A 104 -0.35 -2.57 -1.16
N VAL A 105 0.87 -2.89 -1.52
CA VAL A 105 2.03 -2.71 -0.65
C VAL A 105 3.05 -1.79 -1.31
N GLY A 106 3.58 -0.89 -0.51
CA GLY A 106 4.81 -0.17 -0.84
C GLY A 106 5.97 -0.89 -0.17
N VAL A 107 7.14 -0.90 -0.77
CA VAL A 107 8.33 -1.55 -0.21
C VAL A 107 9.26 -0.49 0.37
N PRO A 108 9.77 -0.67 1.59
CA PRO A 108 9.52 -1.74 2.57
C PRO A 108 8.13 -1.69 3.19
N HIS A 109 7.51 -2.85 3.45
CA HIS A 109 6.17 -2.94 4.02
C HIS A 109 6.21 -3.54 5.43
N PRO A 110 5.65 -2.85 6.43
CA PRO A 110 5.56 -3.40 7.77
C PRO A 110 4.56 -4.56 7.80
N LEU A 111 4.98 -5.68 8.36
CA LEU A 111 4.16 -6.85 8.61
C LEU A 111 3.87 -6.94 10.10
N VAL A 112 2.76 -7.53 10.47
CA VAL A 112 2.43 -7.76 11.88
C VAL A 112 2.40 -9.26 12.15
N CYS A 113 3.22 -9.71 13.09
CA CYS A 113 3.14 -11.07 13.59
C CYS A 113 2.20 -11.11 14.80
N TYR A 114 1.07 -11.76 14.64
CA TYR A 114 0.06 -11.86 15.73
C TYR A 114 0.48 -12.78 16.88
N SER A 115 1.48 -13.63 16.67
CA SER A 115 1.95 -14.55 17.72
C SER A 115 2.97 -13.92 18.67
N CYS A 116 3.88 -13.08 18.17
CA CYS A 116 4.91 -12.45 19.00
C CYS A 116 4.79 -10.92 19.09
N HIS A 117 3.77 -10.33 18.44
CA HIS A 117 3.48 -8.89 18.41
C HIS A 117 4.65 -8.00 17.94
N HIS A 118 5.54 -8.55 17.11
CA HIS A 118 6.61 -7.79 16.48
C HIS A 118 6.21 -7.39 15.07
N GLU A 119 6.81 -6.31 14.58
CA GLU A 119 6.58 -5.76 13.25
C GLU A 119 7.81 -5.99 12.35
N PRO A 120 7.98 -7.21 11.80
CA PRO A 120 9.01 -7.44 10.80
C PRO A 120 8.69 -6.67 9.52
N GLN A 121 9.72 -6.34 8.74
CA GLN A 121 9.57 -5.64 7.48
C GLN A 121 9.73 -6.61 6.30
N LEU A 122 8.86 -6.46 5.32
CA LEU A 122 8.98 -7.14 4.03
C LEU A 122 9.89 -6.32 3.11
N VAL A 123 10.97 -6.93 2.69
CA VAL A 123 11.91 -6.33 1.72
C VAL A 123 11.94 -7.22 0.47
N LEU A 124 11.58 -6.65 -0.67
CA LEU A 124 11.73 -7.34 -1.95
C LEU A 124 13.19 -7.28 -2.37
N ARG A 125 13.74 -8.42 -2.75
CA ARG A 125 15.05 -8.46 -3.38
C ARG A 125 14.84 -8.01 -4.83
N ALA A 126 15.38 -6.85 -5.17
CA ALA A 126 15.47 -6.47 -6.57
C ALA A 126 16.24 -7.58 -7.30
N ALA A 127 15.61 -8.12 -8.31
CA ALA A 127 16.26 -9.07 -9.19
C ALA A 127 17.36 -8.36 -9.99
#